data_f7e29cf4b21ad97dfb19836fee84fcc3
#
_entry.id   f7e29cf4b21ad97dfb19836fee84fcc3
#
_cell.length_a   1.000
_cell.length_b   1.000
_cell.length_c   1.000
_cell.angle_alpha   90.00
_cell.angle_beta   90.00
_cell.angle_gamma   90.00
#
_symmetry.space_group_name_H-M   'P 1'
#
loop_
_entity.id
_entity.type
_entity.pdbx_description
1 polymer ?
#
loop_
_entity_poly.entity_id
_entity_poly.type
_entity_poly.pdbx_seq_one_letter_code
_entity_poly.pdbx_strand_id
1 'polypeptide(L)'
;LQDLRTAADVVARDLRRAGYWGNAIQGTNAVGATAATALNPYSAVDTTSASQITYEFSRDGTENNTLDSAEQFGFRLSSGALQMQTDNGSWTDITNSQALTITSFTVTPTTTTLPLGNLCFKTCAPGAPNCPSVTVRSYAILLRGQAVADSNIRRDLRSTVRMRNDQLAGICPV
;
A
#
# COMPACT_ATOMS: atom_id res chain seq x y z
N LEU A 1 -17.06 19.60 -2.38
CA LEU A 1 -15.60 19.71 -2.18
C LEU A 1 -15.13 19.03 -0.91
N GLN A 2 -15.95 18.97 0.15
CA GLN A 2 -15.64 18.23 1.36
C GLN A 2 -15.50 16.74 1.08
N ASP A 3 -16.38 16.17 0.27
CA ASP A 3 -16.33 14.74 -0.12
C ASP A 3 -15.00 14.38 -0.79
N LEU A 4 -14.46 15.27 -1.65
CA LEU A 4 -13.17 15.04 -2.29
C LEU A 4 -12.03 14.95 -1.27
N ARG A 5 -12.04 15.83 -0.25
CA ARG A 5 -11.05 15.79 0.85
C ARG A 5 -11.19 14.53 1.69
N THR A 6 -12.43 14.21 2.09
CA THR A 6 -12.71 12.99 2.86
C THR A 6 -12.26 11.74 2.11
N ALA A 7 -12.54 11.66 0.81
CA ALA A 7 -12.10 10.54 -0.03
C ALA A 7 -10.56 10.45 -0.10
N ALA A 8 -9.87 11.58 -0.28
CA ALA A 8 -8.42 11.61 -0.30
C ALA A 8 -7.81 11.19 1.06
N ASP A 9 -8.40 11.61 2.17
CA ASP A 9 -7.96 11.24 3.52
C ASP A 9 -8.17 9.74 3.80
N VAL A 10 -9.29 9.17 3.33
CA VAL A 10 -9.55 7.72 3.42
C VAL A 10 -8.47 6.95 2.67
N VAL A 11 -8.21 7.30 1.40
CA VAL A 11 -7.15 6.67 0.60
C VAL A 11 -5.79 6.77 1.29
N ALA A 12 -5.43 7.96 1.77
CA ALA A 12 -4.16 8.20 2.42
C ALA A 12 -4.00 7.40 3.72
N ARG A 13 -5.06 7.32 4.53
CA ARG A 13 -5.06 6.57 5.78
C ARG A 13 -4.89 5.07 5.55
N ASP A 14 -5.62 4.53 4.58
CA ASP A 14 -5.62 3.09 4.34
C ASP A 14 -4.32 2.63 3.67
N LEU A 15 -3.76 3.40 2.74
CA LEU A 15 -2.46 3.09 2.15
C LEU A 15 -1.32 3.07 3.18
N ARG A 16 -1.42 3.81 4.29
CA ARG A 16 -0.44 3.71 5.39
C ARG A 16 -0.45 2.35 6.07
N ARG A 17 -1.59 1.64 6.04
CA ARG A 17 -1.77 0.32 6.66
C ARG A 17 -1.33 -0.82 5.74
N ALA A 18 -1.23 -0.57 4.43
CA ALA A 18 -0.82 -1.58 3.46
C ALA A 18 0.44 -2.32 3.93
N GLY A 19 0.48 -3.62 3.70
CA GLY A 19 1.57 -4.48 4.13
C GLY A 19 1.62 -4.77 5.64
N TYR A 20 0.61 -4.38 6.43
CA TYR A 20 0.59 -4.72 7.85
C TYR A 20 0.45 -6.24 8.02
N TRP A 21 1.31 -6.81 8.85
CA TRP A 21 1.34 -8.22 9.19
C TRP A 21 1.35 -8.37 10.71
N GLY A 22 0.32 -9.02 11.26
CA GLY A 22 0.14 -9.18 12.71
C GLY A 22 1.29 -9.98 13.35
N ASN A 23 1.94 -10.86 12.59
CA ASN A 23 3.05 -11.70 13.04
C ASN A 23 4.39 -11.31 12.39
N ALA A 24 4.64 -10.02 12.23
CA ALA A 24 5.83 -9.49 11.54
C ALA A 24 7.17 -9.96 12.18
N ILE A 25 7.15 -10.42 13.43
CA ILE A 25 8.33 -10.99 14.10
C ILE A 25 8.86 -12.23 13.35
N GLN A 26 8.01 -12.99 12.68
CA GLN A 26 8.43 -14.12 11.84
C GLN A 26 9.20 -13.68 10.59
N GLY A 27 9.02 -12.43 10.16
CA GLY A 27 9.78 -11.80 9.09
C GLY A 27 11.15 -11.28 9.53
N THR A 28 11.50 -11.39 10.82
CA THR A 28 12.80 -10.98 11.34
C THR A 28 13.69 -12.20 11.57
N ASN A 29 14.95 -12.11 11.14
CA ASN A 29 15.92 -13.18 11.40
C ASN A 29 16.45 -13.06 12.82
N ALA A 30 16.38 -14.17 13.57
CA ALA A 30 17.20 -14.30 14.76
C ALA A 30 18.69 -14.36 14.36
N VAL A 31 19.56 -13.82 15.22
CA VAL A 31 21.02 -13.93 15.03
C VAL A 31 21.40 -15.41 14.93
N GLY A 32 22.08 -15.78 13.85
CA GLY A 32 22.47 -17.16 13.59
C GLY A 32 21.41 -18.05 12.91
N ALA A 33 20.27 -17.49 12.50
CA ALA A 33 19.29 -18.24 11.73
C ALA A 33 19.88 -18.64 10.37
N THR A 34 19.78 -19.92 10.02
CA THR A 34 20.20 -20.47 8.73
C THR A 34 19.03 -20.62 7.75
N ALA A 35 17.80 -20.45 8.22
CA ALA A 35 16.60 -20.56 7.43
C ALA A 35 16.15 -19.20 6.90
N ALA A 36 15.61 -19.18 5.68
CA ALA A 36 14.91 -18.01 5.16
C ALA A 36 13.78 -17.63 6.12
N THR A 37 13.68 -16.34 6.43
CA THR A 37 12.55 -15.78 7.16
C THR A 37 11.25 -16.00 6.39
N ALA A 38 10.15 -16.13 7.10
CA ALA A 38 8.85 -16.09 6.49
C ALA A 38 8.68 -14.73 5.76
N LEU A 39 8.26 -14.77 4.51
CA LEU A 39 7.93 -13.56 3.77
C LEU A 39 6.58 -13.05 4.25
N ASN A 40 6.45 -11.73 4.36
CA ASN A 40 5.17 -11.10 4.66
C ASN A 40 4.15 -11.42 3.56
N PRO A 41 3.08 -12.20 3.85
CA PRO A 41 2.09 -12.58 2.84
C PRO A 41 1.28 -11.38 2.31
N TYR A 42 1.25 -10.26 3.05
CA TYR A 42 0.51 -9.04 2.74
C TYR A 42 1.37 -7.94 2.10
N SER A 43 2.54 -8.29 1.60
CA SER A 43 3.51 -7.31 1.08
C SER A 43 3.13 -6.75 -0.30
N ALA A 44 2.18 -7.37 -1.01
CA ALA A 44 1.83 -6.98 -2.36
C ALA A 44 1.07 -5.64 -2.39
N VAL A 45 1.45 -4.82 -3.37
CA VAL A 45 0.70 -3.61 -3.76
C VAL A 45 0.76 -3.53 -5.27
N ASP A 46 -0.41 -3.53 -5.91
CA ASP A 46 -0.53 -3.43 -7.37
C ASP A 46 -0.97 -2.02 -7.78
N THR A 47 -0.15 -1.39 -8.60
CA THR A 47 -0.37 -0.08 -9.23
C THR A 47 -0.25 -0.15 -10.75
N THR A 48 -0.42 -1.32 -11.36
CA THR A 48 -0.30 -1.51 -12.82
C THR A 48 -1.40 -0.81 -13.59
N SER A 49 -2.57 -0.62 -12.99
CA SER A 49 -3.65 0.19 -13.56
C SER A 49 -3.47 1.65 -13.20
N ALA A 50 -3.57 2.54 -14.17
CA ALA A 50 -3.40 3.98 -13.98
C ALA A 50 -4.44 4.62 -13.04
N SER A 51 -5.62 3.98 -12.87
CA SER A 51 -6.74 4.50 -12.09
C SER A 51 -7.20 3.57 -10.97
N GLN A 52 -6.33 2.65 -10.57
CA GLN A 52 -6.60 1.68 -9.51
C GLN A 52 -5.33 1.39 -8.73
N ILE A 53 -5.51 1.13 -7.44
CA ILE A 53 -4.49 0.52 -6.57
C ILE A 53 -5.16 -0.59 -5.77
N THR A 54 -4.51 -1.75 -5.68
CA THR A 54 -4.86 -2.79 -4.72
C THR A 54 -3.70 -3.08 -3.79
N TYR A 55 -4.02 -3.44 -2.57
CA TYR A 55 -3.05 -3.70 -1.50
C TYR A 55 -3.66 -4.65 -0.48
N GLU A 56 -2.82 -5.18 0.37
CA GLU A 56 -3.16 -6.20 1.34
C GLU A 56 -2.71 -5.78 2.74
N PHE A 57 -3.41 -6.22 3.76
CA PHE A 57 -2.98 -6.15 5.16
C PHE A 57 -3.79 -7.14 6.01
N SER A 58 -3.14 -7.68 7.05
CA SER A 58 -3.79 -8.60 8.00
C SER A 58 -4.93 -7.92 8.76
N ARG A 59 -6.05 -8.65 8.87
CA ARG A 59 -7.23 -8.27 9.69
C ARG A 59 -7.60 -9.33 10.71
N ASP A 60 -6.85 -10.39 10.78
CA ASP A 60 -7.14 -11.50 11.66
C ASP A 60 -7.14 -11.12 13.14
N GLY A 61 -8.09 -11.63 13.89
CA GLY A 61 -8.07 -11.56 15.34
C GLY A 61 -6.97 -12.43 15.93
N THR A 62 -6.63 -13.52 15.23
CA THR A 62 -5.46 -14.36 15.45
C THR A 62 -4.81 -14.59 14.08
N GLU A 63 -3.61 -14.08 13.89
CA GLU A 63 -2.87 -14.12 12.63
C GLU A 63 -2.64 -15.56 12.15
N ASN A 64 -3.09 -15.87 10.94
CA ASN A 64 -2.95 -17.18 10.30
C ASN A 64 -1.78 -17.25 9.30
N ASN A 65 -1.13 -16.11 8.98
CA ASN A 65 -0.05 -15.96 8.00
C ASN A 65 -0.45 -16.37 6.57
N THR A 66 -1.72 -16.29 6.24
CA THR A 66 -2.25 -16.63 4.92
C THR A 66 -3.13 -15.50 4.45
N LEU A 67 -2.92 -15.04 3.21
CA LEU A 67 -3.75 -13.99 2.64
C LEU A 67 -5.15 -14.52 2.34
N ASP A 68 -6.13 -13.96 3.02
CA ASP A 68 -7.54 -14.23 2.82
C ASP A 68 -8.22 -13.16 1.96
N SER A 69 -9.39 -13.48 1.39
CA SER A 69 -10.14 -12.53 0.58
C SER A 69 -10.59 -11.29 1.36
N ALA A 70 -10.81 -11.42 2.67
CA ALA A 70 -11.16 -10.32 3.57
C ALA A 70 -9.99 -9.34 3.87
N GLU A 71 -8.78 -9.66 3.41
CA GLU A 71 -7.54 -8.91 3.63
C GLU A 71 -7.04 -8.20 2.37
N GLN A 72 -7.85 -8.27 1.31
CA GLN A 72 -7.61 -7.58 0.03
C GLN A 72 -8.41 -6.30 -0.04
N PHE A 73 -7.73 -5.21 -0.33
CA PHE A 73 -8.29 -3.85 -0.35
C PHE A 73 -7.85 -3.12 -1.62
N GLY A 74 -8.56 -2.06 -1.94
CA GLY A 74 -8.18 -1.23 -3.06
C GLY A 74 -9.01 0.02 -3.21
N PHE A 75 -8.59 0.87 -4.12
CA PHE A 75 -9.31 2.03 -4.61
C PHE A 75 -9.27 2.06 -6.12
N ARG A 76 -10.37 2.45 -6.76
CA ARG A 76 -10.42 2.65 -8.20
C ARG A 76 -11.37 3.78 -8.57
N LEU A 77 -11.10 4.38 -9.71
CA LEU A 77 -12.06 5.25 -10.37
C LEU A 77 -12.97 4.41 -11.28
N SER A 78 -14.26 4.48 -11.04
CA SER A 78 -15.26 3.82 -11.89
C SER A 78 -16.49 4.70 -12.05
N SER A 79 -16.94 4.92 -13.29
CA SER A 79 -18.14 5.68 -13.63
C SER A 79 -18.25 7.04 -12.93
N GLY A 80 -17.12 7.75 -12.77
CA GLY A 80 -17.09 9.06 -12.14
C GLY A 80 -17.16 9.05 -10.61
N ALA A 81 -17.17 7.87 -9.98
CA ALA A 81 -17.06 7.69 -8.54
C ALA A 81 -15.71 7.09 -8.15
N LEU A 82 -15.18 7.47 -7.00
CA LEU A 82 -14.11 6.74 -6.35
C LEU A 82 -14.73 5.59 -5.58
N GLN A 83 -14.30 4.37 -5.88
CA GLN A 83 -14.73 3.15 -5.22
C GLN A 83 -13.64 2.61 -4.31
N MET A 84 -14.03 2.00 -3.19
CA MET A 84 -13.19 1.24 -2.29
C MET A 84 -13.55 -0.23 -2.38
N GLN A 85 -12.54 -1.07 -2.48
CA GLN A 85 -12.67 -2.52 -2.34
C GLN A 85 -12.65 -2.86 -0.85
N THR A 86 -13.65 -3.60 -0.43
CA THR A 86 -13.75 -4.19 0.90
C THR A 86 -14.06 -5.68 0.74
N ASP A 87 -13.92 -6.42 1.77
CA ASP A 87 -14.19 -7.85 1.93
C ASP A 87 -14.67 -8.60 0.66
N ASN A 88 -13.98 -9.66 0.27
CA ASN A 88 -14.36 -10.55 -0.85
C ASN A 88 -14.36 -9.89 -2.25
N GLY A 89 -13.61 -8.81 -2.44
CA GLY A 89 -13.48 -8.17 -3.74
C GLY A 89 -14.65 -7.26 -4.16
N SER A 90 -15.58 -6.99 -3.26
CA SER A 90 -16.71 -6.09 -3.52
C SER A 90 -16.26 -4.63 -3.57
N TRP A 91 -16.76 -3.88 -4.57
CA TRP A 91 -16.46 -2.46 -4.75
C TRP A 91 -17.65 -1.60 -4.37
N THR A 92 -17.43 -0.59 -3.53
CA THR A 92 -18.47 0.32 -3.04
C THR A 92 -18.04 1.77 -3.30
N ASP A 93 -18.96 2.59 -3.79
CA ASP A 93 -18.72 4.02 -3.99
C ASP A 93 -18.48 4.71 -2.64
N ILE A 94 -17.38 5.46 -2.53
CA ILE A 94 -17.07 6.30 -1.37
C ILE A 94 -17.23 7.79 -1.66
N THR A 95 -17.58 8.14 -2.90
CA THR A 95 -17.97 9.50 -3.32
C THR A 95 -19.35 9.47 -3.95
N ASN A 96 -20.11 10.56 -3.75
CA ASN A 96 -21.43 10.69 -4.35
C ASN A 96 -21.33 11.26 -5.77
N SER A 97 -21.46 10.41 -6.79
CA SER A 97 -21.40 10.80 -8.21
C SER A 97 -22.53 11.74 -8.65
N GLN A 98 -23.62 11.90 -7.87
CA GLN A 98 -24.69 12.86 -8.14
C GLN A 98 -24.31 14.30 -7.76
N ALA A 99 -23.31 14.48 -6.88
CA ALA A 99 -22.85 15.79 -6.43
C ALA A 99 -21.45 16.13 -6.94
N LEU A 100 -20.59 15.11 -7.07
CA LEU A 100 -19.19 15.25 -7.43
C LEU A 100 -18.79 14.16 -8.43
N THR A 101 -18.35 14.54 -9.62
CA THR A 101 -17.75 13.61 -10.57
C THR A 101 -16.24 13.58 -10.37
N ILE A 102 -15.69 12.40 -10.05
CA ILE A 102 -14.25 12.20 -10.06
C ILE A 102 -13.78 12.04 -11.49
N THR A 103 -12.87 12.92 -11.92
CA THR A 103 -12.36 12.96 -13.29
C THR A 103 -10.99 12.32 -13.44
N SER A 104 -10.26 12.18 -12.35
CA SER A 104 -8.96 11.49 -12.34
C SER A 104 -8.65 10.97 -10.94
N PHE A 105 -8.17 9.76 -10.88
CA PHE A 105 -7.54 9.16 -9.71
C PHE A 105 -6.26 8.48 -10.18
N THR A 106 -5.11 8.91 -9.67
CA THR A 106 -3.83 8.26 -9.98
C THR A 106 -3.00 8.06 -8.72
N VAL A 107 -2.32 6.92 -8.67
CA VAL A 107 -1.40 6.58 -7.60
C VAL A 107 -0.05 6.22 -8.22
N THR A 108 0.96 7.02 -7.92
CA THR A 108 2.31 6.83 -8.46
C THR A 108 3.24 6.31 -7.37
N PRO A 109 3.78 5.10 -7.48
CA PRO A 109 4.70 4.53 -6.51
C PRO A 109 6.09 5.16 -6.61
N THR A 110 6.73 5.28 -5.46
CA THR A 110 8.17 5.56 -5.33
C THR A 110 8.75 4.56 -4.34
N THR A 111 9.77 3.84 -4.76
CA THR A 111 10.40 2.79 -3.98
C THR A 111 11.87 3.12 -3.77
N THR A 112 12.35 2.98 -2.53
CA THR A 112 13.76 3.13 -2.18
C THR A 112 14.21 1.90 -1.42
N THR A 113 15.22 1.19 -1.92
CA THR A 113 15.82 0.04 -1.23
C THR A 113 17.12 0.45 -0.56
N LEU A 114 17.20 0.20 0.74
CA LEU A 114 18.37 0.49 1.57
C LEU A 114 19.06 -0.83 1.92
N PRO A 115 20.35 -1.01 1.58
CA PRO A 115 21.11 -2.19 1.96
C PRO A 115 21.40 -2.17 3.47
N LEU A 116 21.21 -3.29 4.15
CA LEU A 116 21.47 -3.46 5.58
C LEU A 116 22.69 -4.36 5.86
N GLY A 117 23.44 -4.73 4.83
CA GLY A 117 24.59 -5.64 4.94
C GLY A 117 25.65 -5.21 5.95
N ASN A 118 25.82 -3.90 6.15
CA ASN A 118 26.74 -3.34 7.13
C ASN A 118 26.29 -3.52 8.60
N LEU A 119 25.04 -3.88 8.83
CA LEU A 119 24.48 -4.14 10.15
C LEU A 119 24.63 -5.61 10.55
N CYS A 120 25.08 -6.46 9.63
CA CYS A 120 25.34 -7.86 9.90
C CYS A 120 26.65 -8.05 10.66
N PHE A 121 26.74 -9.05 11.53
CA PHE A 121 27.98 -9.43 12.20
C PHE A 121 29.08 -9.77 11.19
N LYS A 122 28.75 -10.55 10.16
CA LYS A 122 29.58 -10.77 8.99
C LYS A 122 29.03 -9.90 7.86
N THR A 123 29.77 -8.87 7.52
CA THR A 123 29.37 -7.91 6.49
C THR A 123 29.12 -8.58 5.15
N CYS A 124 28.06 -8.25 4.47
CA CYS A 124 27.81 -8.67 3.12
C CYS A 124 27.80 -7.48 2.16
N ALA A 125 28.35 -7.67 0.95
CA ALA A 125 28.45 -6.61 -0.03
C ALA A 125 27.07 -6.15 -0.50
N PRO A 126 26.84 -4.85 -0.65
CA PRO A 126 25.60 -4.34 -1.23
C PRO A 126 25.30 -4.98 -2.57
N GLY A 127 24.06 -5.47 -2.75
CA GLY A 127 23.64 -6.14 -3.98
C GLY A 127 24.03 -7.62 -4.09
N ALA A 128 24.75 -8.18 -3.11
CA ALA A 128 24.97 -9.62 -3.08
C ALA A 128 23.65 -10.38 -2.87
N PRO A 129 23.45 -11.52 -3.53
CA PRO A 129 22.27 -12.34 -3.37
C PRO A 129 22.04 -12.64 -1.88
N ASN A 130 20.78 -12.47 -1.44
CA ASN A 130 20.36 -12.70 -0.07
C ASN A 130 20.93 -11.74 1.00
N CYS A 131 21.69 -10.72 0.63
CA CYS A 131 22.10 -9.68 1.57
C CYS A 131 20.87 -8.93 2.10
N PRO A 132 20.79 -8.64 3.41
CA PRO A 132 19.60 -7.99 3.96
C PRO A 132 19.43 -6.59 3.41
N SER A 133 18.18 -6.25 3.13
CA SER A 133 17.77 -4.94 2.65
C SER A 133 16.38 -4.58 3.19
N VAL A 134 16.11 -3.29 3.31
CA VAL A 134 14.77 -2.77 3.59
C VAL A 134 14.29 -1.94 2.42
N THR A 135 13.08 -2.20 1.97
CA THR A 135 12.42 -1.45 0.91
C THR A 135 11.35 -0.55 1.50
N VAL A 136 11.57 0.76 1.36
CA VAL A 136 10.64 1.81 1.76
C VAL A 136 9.79 2.18 0.56
N ARG A 137 8.46 2.24 0.74
CA ARG A 137 7.49 2.54 -0.32
C ARG A 137 6.68 3.78 0.03
N SER A 138 6.55 4.68 -0.94
CA SER A 138 5.66 5.83 -0.85
C SER A 138 4.85 5.99 -2.13
N TYR A 139 3.71 6.64 -2.02
CA TYR A 139 2.75 6.79 -3.10
C TYR A 139 2.32 8.25 -3.21
N ALA A 140 2.50 8.84 -4.38
CA ALA A 140 1.92 10.13 -4.70
C ALA A 140 0.49 9.91 -5.24
N ILE A 141 -0.49 10.49 -4.56
CA ILE A 141 -1.92 10.38 -4.88
C ILE A 141 -2.36 11.69 -5.53
N LEU A 142 -3.01 11.59 -6.67
CA LEU A 142 -3.72 12.70 -7.30
C LEU A 142 -5.20 12.33 -7.44
N LEU A 143 -6.07 13.16 -6.89
CA LEU A 143 -7.51 13.03 -7.02
C LEU A 143 -8.08 14.33 -7.56
N ARG A 144 -8.76 14.25 -8.72
CA ARG A 144 -9.42 15.38 -9.37
C ARG A 144 -10.91 15.16 -9.38
N GLY A 145 -11.65 16.22 -9.14
CA GLY A 145 -13.11 16.20 -9.21
C GLY A 145 -13.70 17.51 -9.69
N GLN A 146 -14.90 17.41 -10.23
CA GLN A 146 -15.71 18.55 -10.63
C GLN A 146 -17.11 18.44 -10.06
N ALA A 147 -17.72 19.59 -9.75
CA ALA A 147 -19.11 19.61 -9.29
C ALA A 147 -20.05 19.22 -10.42
N VAL A 148 -21.07 18.42 -10.13
CA VAL A 148 -22.09 18.04 -11.14
C VAL A 148 -22.96 19.23 -11.53
N ALA A 149 -23.31 20.09 -10.56
CA ALA A 149 -24.12 21.28 -10.79
C ALA A 149 -23.42 22.36 -11.63
N ASP A 150 -22.07 22.43 -11.61
CA ASP A 150 -21.28 23.37 -12.41
C ASP A 150 -19.90 22.77 -12.71
N SER A 151 -19.69 22.33 -13.92
CA SER A 151 -18.46 21.69 -14.39
C SER A 151 -17.24 22.62 -14.41
N ASN A 152 -17.42 23.94 -14.25
CA ASN A 152 -16.31 24.89 -14.09
C ASN A 152 -15.72 24.85 -12.69
N ILE A 153 -16.45 24.34 -11.70
CA ILE A 153 -15.96 24.16 -10.35
C ILE A 153 -15.16 22.84 -10.30
N ARG A 154 -13.84 22.97 -10.44
CA ARG A 154 -12.89 21.84 -10.42
C ARG A 154 -11.91 21.97 -9.27
N ARG A 155 -11.46 20.86 -8.73
CA ARG A 155 -10.43 20.80 -7.68
C ARG A 155 -9.51 19.60 -7.88
N ASP A 156 -8.23 19.85 -7.60
CA ASP A 156 -7.18 18.85 -7.54
C ASP A 156 -6.73 18.71 -6.09
N LEU A 157 -6.61 17.49 -5.60
CA LEU A 157 -5.95 17.17 -4.35
C LEU A 157 -4.74 16.30 -4.63
N ARG A 158 -3.62 16.69 -4.03
CA ARG A 158 -2.36 15.94 -4.09
C ARG A 158 -1.91 15.59 -2.68
N SER A 159 -1.49 14.37 -2.49
CA SER A 159 -1.00 13.87 -1.22
C SER A 159 0.13 12.89 -1.46
N THR A 160 1.09 12.82 -0.58
CA THR A 160 2.11 11.77 -0.58
C THR A 160 1.98 10.97 0.69
N VAL A 161 1.94 9.67 0.55
CA VAL A 161 1.78 8.72 1.65
C VAL A 161 2.95 7.75 1.67
N ARG A 162 3.63 7.64 2.81
CA ARG A 162 4.56 6.54 3.07
C ARG A 162 3.81 5.39 3.73
N MET A 163 4.00 4.17 3.22
CA MET A 163 3.59 2.96 3.94
C MET A 163 4.35 2.87 5.25
N ARG A 164 3.69 2.40 6.30
CA ARG A 164 4.35 2.19 7.60
C ARG A 164 5.10 0.88 7.67
N ASN A 165 4.71 -0.08 6.85
CA ASN A 165 5.24 -1.43 6.85
C ASN A 165 6.25 -1.56 5.71
N ASP A 166 7.51 -1.31 6.04
CA ASP A 166 8.62 -1.49 5.12
C ASP A 166 8.85 -2.99 4.87
N GLN A 167 9.29 -3.34 3.68
CA GLN A 167 9.55 -4.73 3.32
C GLN A 167 11.00 -5.09 3.62
N LEU A 168 11.20 -6.06 4.51
CA LEU A 168 12.50 -6.68 4.73
C LEU A 168 12.72 -7.81 3.74
N ALA A 169 13.93 -7.95 3.24
CA ALA A 169 14.36 -9.05 2.39
C ALA A 169 15.81 -9.44 2.74
N GLY A 170 16.16 -10.67 2.43
CA GLY A 170 17.51 -11.20 2.67
C GLY A 170 17.80 -11.54 4.14
N ILE A 171 18.95 -12.11 4.38
CA ILE A 171 19.45 -12.56 5.68
C ILE A 171 20.92 -12.18 5.86
N CYS A 172 21.35 -12.00 7.10
CA CYS A 172 22.77 -11.84 7.37
C CYS A 172 23.55 -13.15 7.13
N PRO A 173 24.73 -13.10 6.50
CA PRO A 173 25.60 -14.25 6.39
C PRO A 173 26.02 -14.75 7.79
N VAL A 174 26.11 -16.07 7.95
CA VAL A 174 26.59 -16.75 9.18
C VAL A 174 28.09 -16.88 9.18
#